data_f6a6ca4ca6246b118d105e4c67b29228
#
_entry.id   f6a6ca4ca6246b118d105e4c67b29228
#
_cell.length_a   1.000
_cell.length_b   1.000
_cell.length_c   1.000
_cell.angle_alpha   90.00
_cell.angle_beta   90.00
_cell.angle_gamma   90.00
#
_symmetry.space_group_name_H-M   'P 1'
#
loop_
_entity.id
_entity.type
_entity.pdbx_description
1 polymer ?
#
loop_
_entity_poly.entity_id
_entity_poly.type
_entity_poly.pdbx_seq_one_letter_code
_entity_poly.pdbx_strand_id
1 'polypeptide(L)'
;MNLHLILASLTATLSLGIAAQAAPAKVACVGDSITFGTGLKPGETRYPQVLATLMGPDFDVRGFGNPGKTAGDYPGQAGRWYGSTREHKQALEFKADIYICNLGINDTGRWWNPELFSKGYDALLHAWKNANPKTRFFAWGLLGPDYRGPLNKKAFPGNCY
;
A
#
# COMPACT_ATOMS: atom_id res chain seq x y z
N MET A 1 -24.94 -10.20 77.38
CA MET A 1 -25.56 -9.59 76.22
C MET A 1 -24.42 -9.14 75.31
N ASN A 2 -23.98 -10.02 74.39
CA ASN A 2 -22.76 -9.84 73.58
C ASN A 2 -23.17 -9.29 72.22
N LEU A 3 -22.69 -8.09 71.98
CA LEU A 3 -22.88 -7.38 70.71
C LEU A 3 -21.70 -7.72 69.76
N HIS A 4 -21.92 -8.59 68.79
CA HIS A 4 -20.91 -8.85 67.76
C HIS A 4 -21.00 -7.80 66.62
N LEU A 5 -20.00 -6.93 66.57
CA LEU A 5 -19.77 -6.06 65.45
C LEU A 5 -19.24 -6.91 64.27
N ILE A 6 -20.01 -7.00 63.20
CA ILE A 6 -19.55 -7.54 61.91
C ILE A 6 -19.03 -6.37 61.08
N LEU A 7 -17.69 -6.26 60.96
CA LEU A 7 -17.06 -5.38 59.97
C LEU A 7 -17.10 -6.07 58.61
N ALA A 8 -17.96 -5.62 57.73
CA ALA A 8 -17.94 -6.01 56.33
C ALA A 8 -16.90 -5.14 55.59
N SER A 9 -15.75 -5.71 55.27
CA SER A 9 -14.73 -5.08 54.43
C SER A 9 -15.17 -5.15 52.96
N LEU A 10 -15.56 -4.01 52.40
CA LEU A 10 -15.89 -3.87 51.00
C LEU A 10 -14.57 -3.64 50.21
N THR A 11 -13.96 -4.70 49.70
CA THR A 11 -12.81 -4.61 48.80
C THR A 11 -13.32 -4.31 47.40
N ALA A 12 -13.29 -3.03 47.02
CA ALA A 12 -13.54 -2.62 45.61
C ALA A 12 -12.30 -2.97 44.78
N THR A 13 -12.39 -4.05 44.00
CA THR A 13 -11.39 -4.38 42.97
C THR A 13 -11.56 -3.44 41.78
N LEU A 14 -10.69 -2.42 41.69
CA LEU A 14 -10.59 -1.55 40.55
C LEU A 14 -9.89 -2.33 39.42
N SER A 15 -10.66 -2.96 38.54
CA SER A 15 -10.14 -3.56 37.31
C SER A 15 -9.77 -2.44 36.33
N LEU A 16 -8.49 -2.09 36.25
CA LEU A 16 -7.97 -1.30 35.13
C LEU A 16 -8.12 -2.16 33.88
N GLY A 17 -9.15 -1.89 33.10
CA GLY A 17 -9.26 -2.42 31.72
C GLY A 17 -8.12 -1.84 30.89
N ILE A 18 -7.08 -2.62 30.63
CA ILE A 18 -6.09 -2.28 29.59
C ILE A 18 -6.86 -2.36 28.29
N ALA A 19 -7.22 -1.19 27.73
CA ALA A 19 -7.76 -1.12 26.38
C ALA A 19 -6.70 -1.70 25.42
N ALA A 20 -6.97 -2.87 24.85
CA ALA A 20 -6.10 -3.45 23.84
C ALA A 20 -6.03 -2.47 22.66
N GLN A 21 -4.87 -1.84 22.46
CA GLN A 21 -4.67 -0.96 21.33
C GLN A 21 -4.80 -1.78 20.04
N ALA A 22 -5.66 -1.34 19.13
CA ALA A 22 -5.80 -2.00 17.84
C ALA A 22 -4.46 -2.01 17.11
N ALA A 23 -4.15 -3.11 16.41
CA ALA A 23 -2.93 -3.18 15.62
C ALA A 23 -2.92 -2.07 14.55
N PRO A 24 -1.76 -1.46 14.26
CA PRO A 24 -1.65 -0.42 13.25
C PRO A 24 -2.18 -0.87 11.89
N ALA A 25 -2.91 0.01 11.20
CA ALA A 25 -3.37 -0.24 9.85
C ALA A 25 -2.18 -0.29 8.88
N LYS A 26 -2.12 -1.32 8.04
CA LYS A 26 -1.00 -1.57 7.14
C LYS A 26 -1.16 -0.81 5.83
N VAL A 27 -0.14 -0.03 5.46
CA VAL A 27 -0.10 0.73 4.21
C VAL A 27 1.10 0.30 3.37
N ALA A 28 0.86 -0.28 2.21
CA ALA A 28 1.88 -0.67 1.26
C ALA A 28 2.02 0.39 0.16
N CYS A 29 3.17 1.06 0.11
CA CYS A 29 3.54 1.91 -1.02
C CYS A 29 4.26 1.06 -2.06
N VAL A 30 3.57 0.66 -3.13
CA VAL A 30 4.10 -0.17 -4.21
C VAL A 30 4.43 0.69 -5.42
N GLY A 31 5.51 0.36 -6.13
CA GLY A 31 5.89 1.17 -7.28
C GLY A 31 7.29 0.90 -7.83
N ASP A 32 7.76 1.85 -8.59
CA ASP A 32 9.04 1.80 -9.30
C ASP A 32 10.17 2.57 -8.58
N SER A 33 11.03 3.24 -9.37
CA SER A 33 12.16 4.04 -8.89
C SER A 33 11.74 5.21 -8.01
N ILE A 34 10.56 5.78 -8.20
CA ILE A 34 10.05 6.89 -7.39
C ILE A 34 9.74 6.38 -5.99
N THR A 35 9.06 5.24 -5.87
CA THR A 35 8.77 4.61 -4.58
C THR A 35 10.04 4.09 -3.89
N PHE A 36 10.99 3.60 -4.67
CA PHE A 36 12.30 3.17 -4.17
C PHE A 36 13.12 4.35 -3.64
N GLY A 37 12.97 5.54 -4.23
CA GLY A 37 13.76 6.73 -3.91
C GLY A 37 15.05 6.83 -4.72
N THR A 38 15.04 6.39 -5.98
CA THR A 38 16.21 6.52 -6.86
C THR A 38 16.54 7.99 -7.10
N GLY A 39 17.83 8.31 -6.95
CA GLY A 39 18.33 9.69 -7.15
C GLY A 39 18.26 10.59 -5.91
N LEU A 40 17.76 10.10 -4.80
CA LEU A 40 17.83 10.81 -3.53
C LEU A 40 19.28 10.96 -3.06
N LYS A 41 19.60 12.14 -2.53
CA LYS A 41 20.90 12.45 -1.94
C LYS A 41 20.99 11.92 -0.51
N PRO A 42 22.20 11.80 0.06
CA PRO A 42 22.38 11.50 1.47
C PRO A 42 21.57 12.47 2.35
N GLY A 43 20.75 11.95 3.27
CA GLY A 43 19.88 12.73 4.14
C GLY A 43 18.49 13.01 3.60
N GLU A 44 18.23 12.77 2.32
CA GLU A 44 16.86 12.85 1.75
C GLU A 44 16.06 11.58 2.05
N THR A 45 14.76 11.74 2.22
CA THR A 45 13.87 10.67 2.66
C THR A 45 12.89 10.28 1.54
N ARG A 46 12.70 8.99 1.33
CA ARG A 46 11.71 8.46 0.38
C ARG A 46 10.28 8.80 0.82
N TYR A 47 9.37 9.01 -0.14
CA TYR A 47 7.99 9.37 0.20
C TYR A 47 7.27 8.36 1.12
N PRO A 48 7.50 7.02 1.07
CA PRO A 48 6.85 6.12 2.02
C PRO A 48 7.26 6.38 3.47
N GLN A 49 8.50 6.82 3.70
CA GLN A 49 8.99 7.17 5.04
C GLN A 49 8.42 8.51 5.52
N VAL A 50 8.31 9.50 4.62
CA VAL A 50 7.63 10.77 4.92
C VAL A 50 6.16 10.50 5.26
N LEU A 51 5.50 9.66 4.47
CA LEU A 51 4.11 9.27 4.71
C LEU A 51 3.96 8.58 6.07
N ALA A 52 4.86 7.66 6.43
CA ALA A 52 4.86 7.01 7.75
C ALA A 52 4.92 8.03 8.88
N THR A 53 5.79 9.03 8.76
CA THR A 53 5.90 10.11 9.75
C THR A 53 4.62 10.93 9.86
N LEU A 54 3.99 11.25 8.72
CA LEU A 54 2.77 12.07 8.68
C LEU A 54 1.53 11.30 9.20
N MET A 55 1.45 10.01 8.93
CA MET A 55 0.33 9.17 9.36
C MET A 55 0.41 8.76 10.83
N GLY A 56 1.61 8.76 11.40
CA GLY A 56 1.82 8.48 12.83
C GLY A 56 1.72 6.99 13.19
N PRO A 57 1.71 6.66 14.49
CA PRO A 57 1.89 5.30 15.00
C PRO A 57 0.70 4.35 14.75
N ASP A 58 -0.45 4.89 14.39
CA ASP A 58 -1.64 4.08 14.06
C ASP A 58 -1.54 3.42 12.67
N PHE A 59 -0.45 3.67 11.94
CA PHE A 59 -0.21 3.13 10.62
C PHE A 59 1.19 2.50 10.49
N ASP A 60 1.26 1.26 9.97
CA ASP A 60 2.51 0.61 9.55
C ASP A 60 2.68 0.83 8.03
N VAL A 61 3.44 1.87 7.66
CA VAL A 61 3.67 2.26 6.25
C VAL A 61 4.97 1.67 5.76
N ARG A 62 4.92 0.85 4.70
CA ARG A 62 6.12 0.23 4.09
C ARG A 62 6.22 0.51 2.60
N GLY A 63 7.46 0.72 2.13
CA GLY A 63 7.78 0.91 0.72
C GLY A 63 8.24 -0.40 0.06
N PHE A 64 7.61 -0.72 -1.07
CA PHE A 64 7.92 -1.88 -1.92
C PHE A 64 8.23 -1.39 -3.35
N GLY A 65 9.13 -0.43 -3.46
CA GLY A 65 9.58 0.11 -4.74
C GLY A 65 10.67 -0.74 -5.38
N ASN A 66 10.60 -0.93 -6.72
CA ASN A 66 11.64 -1.57 -7.49
C ASN A 66 11.91 -0.77 -8.79
N PRO A 67 13.12 -0.20 -8.95
CA PRO A 67 13.43 0.67 -10.09
C PRO A 67 13.22 0.03 -11.45
N GLY A 68 12.73 0.81 -12.42
CA GLY A 68 12.57 0.40 -13.81
C GLY A 68 11.41 -0.56 -14.08
N LYS A 69 10.55 -0.82 -13.08
CA LYS A 69 9.44 -1.74 -13.26
C LYS A 69 8.22 -1.09 -13.88
N THR A 70 7.50 -1.89 -14.66
CA THR A 70 6.29 -1.54 -15.39
C THR A 70 5.05 -2.12 -14.70
N ALA A 71 3.91 -1.48 -14.90
CA ALA A 71 2.62 -2.03 -14.51
C ALA A 71 2.15 -3.12 -15.50
N GLY A 72 2.40 -2.91 -16.78
CA GLY A 72 2.12 -3.89 -17.84
C GLY A 72 3.19 -4.97 -17.95
N ASP A 73 2.76 -6.17 -18.37
CA ASP A 73 3.65 -7.25 -18.76
C ASP A 73 3.80 -7.27 -20.29
N TYR A 74 4.95 -6.82 -20.79
CA TYR A 74 5.18 -6.59 -22.22
C TYR A 74 6.07 -7.69 -22.81
N PRO A 75 5.69 -8.29 -23.95
CA PRO A 75 6.53 -9.22 -24.70
C PRO A 75 7.90 -8.60 -25.02
N GLY A 76 8.97 -9.36 -24.80
CA GLY A 76 10.33 -8.88 -25.02
C GLY A 76 10.89 -7.96 -23.93
N GLN A 77 10.12 -7.68 -22.88
CA GLN A 77 10.54 -6.88 -21.73
C GLN A 77 10.65 -7.75 -20.45
N ALA A 78 11.28 -8.91 -20.57
CA ALA A 78 11.40 -9.89 -19.48
C ALA A 78 11.94 -9.24 -18.19
N GLY A 79 11.28 -9.55 -17.08
CA GLY A 79 11.65 -9.06 -15.75
C GLY A 79 11.30 -7.61 -15.47
N ARG A 80 10.64 -6.88 -16.38
CA ARG A 80 10.21 -5.50 -16.13
C ARG A 80 8.87 -5.42 -15.41
N TRP A 81 7.99 -6.37 -15.59
CA TRP A 81 6.71 -6.38 -14.90
C TRP A 81 6.87 -6.44 -13.38
N TYR A 82 6.24 -5.49 -12.68
CA TYR A 82 6.32 -5.40 -11.22
C TYR A 82 5.83 -6.69 -10.54
N GLY A 83 4.81 -7.35 -11.10
CA GLY A 83 4.25 -8.59 -10.57
C GLY A 83 5.24 -9.77 -10.49
N SER A 84 6.36 -9.72 -11.23
CA SER A 84 7.41 -10.73 -11.17
C SER A 84 8.50 -10.45 -10.13
N THR A 85 8.38 -9.36 -9.36
CA THR A 85 9.44 -8.92 -8.46
C THR A 85 9.34 -9.52 -7.06
N ARG A 86 10.47 -9.51 -6.34
CA ARG A 86 10.52 -9.84 -4.92
C ARG A 86 9.68 -8.85 -4.09
N GLU A 87 9.72 -7.58 -4.44
CA GLU A 87 9.00 -6.50 -3.75
C GLU A 87 7.49 -6.69 -3.86
N HIS A 88 6.99 -7.15 -5.02
CA HIS A 88 5.59 -7.54 -5.17
C HIS A 88 5.22 -8.70 -4.24
N LYS A 89 6.05 -9.74 -4.18
CA LYS A 89 5.84 -10.87 -3.28
C LYS A 89 5.81 -10.43 -1.81
N GLN A 90 6.75 -9.57 -1.41
CA GLN A 90 6.79 -9.02 -0.06
C GLN A 90 5.56 -8.17 0.26
N ALA A 91 5.05 -7.39 -0.71
CA ALA A 91 3.82 -6.61 -0.55
C ALA A 91 2.58 -7.52 -0.39
N LEU A 92 2.53 -8.67 -1.08
CA LEU A 92 1.47 -9.68 -0.87
C LEU A 92 1.53 -10.30 0.53
N GLU A 93 2.73 -10.68 0.98
CA GLU A 93 2.96 -11.24 2.32
C GLU A 93 2.60 -10.24 3.43
N PHE A 94 2.79 -8.96 3.17
CA PHE A 94 2.44 -7.89 4.10
C PHE A 94 0.92 -7.76 4.32
N LYS A 95 0.09 -8.12 3.34
CA LYS A 95 -1.39 -8.10 3.41
C LYS A 95 -1.91 -6.75 3.86
N ALA A 96 -1.54 -5.69 3.13
CA ALA A 96 -1.88 -4.32 3.50
C ALA A 96 -3.38 -4.05 3.49
N ASP A 97 -3.83 -3.16 4.37
CA ASP A 97 -5.20 -2.62 4.40
C ASP A 97 -5.38 -1.54 3.34
N ILE A 98 -4.27 -0.89 2.95
CA ILE A 98 -4.24 0.15 1.93
C ILE A 98 -3.02 -0.09 1.03
N TYR A 99 -3.23 -0.13 -0.29
CA TYR A 99 -2.17 -0.07 -1.28
C TYR A 99 -2.17 1.29 -1.96
N ILE A 100 -1.01 1.95 -1.96
CA ILE A 100 -0.73 3.15 -2.73
C ILE A 100 0.17 2.73 -3.89
N CYS A 101 -0.37 2.74 -5.10
CA CYS A 101 0.31 2.24 -6.29
C CYS A 101 0.83 3.40 -7.15
N ASN A 102 2.15 3.47 -7.31
CA ASN A 102 2.85 4.43 -8.16
C ASN A 102 3.65 3.67 -9.24
N LEU A 103 2.93 3.16 -10.24
CA LEU A 103 3.47 2.49 -11.42
C LEU A 103 2.92 3.18 -12.68
N GLY A 104 3.62 3.01 -13.79
CA GLY A 104 3.15 3.48 -15.10
C GLY A 104 4.14 4.36 -15.84
N ILE A 105 5.09 5.04 -15.15
CA ILE A 105 6.08 5.88 -15.84
C ILE A 105 6.96 5.08 -16.78
N ASN A 106 7.33 3.88 -16.38
CA ASN A 106 8.19 3.01 -17.19
C ASN A 106 7.43 2.31 -18.31
N ASP A 107 6.11 2.43 -18.33
CA ASP A 107 5.25 1.87 -19.38
C ASP A 107 5.21 2.75 -20.66
N THR A 108 5.68 4.00 -20.59
CA THR A 108 5.59 4.99 -21.67
C THR A 108 6.62 4.81 -22.80
N GLY A 109 7.35 3.69 -22.85
CA GLY A 109 8.34 3.38 -23.87
C GLY A 109 7.73 2.97 -25.22
N ARG A 110 8.59 2.60 -26.19
CA ARG A 110 8.18 2.12 -27.53
C ARG A 110 7.34 0.84 -27.50
N TRP A 111 7.34 0.11 -26.37
CA TRP A 111 6.55 -1.08 -26.11
C TRP A 111 5.15 -0.79 -25.55
N TRP A 112 4.79 0.50 -25.38
CA TRP A 112 3.50 0.90 -24.84
C TRP A 112 2.34 0.22 -25.59
N ASN A 113 1.52 -0.46 -24.84
CA ASN A 113 0.28 -1.08 -25.29
C ASN A 113 -0.76 -0.96 -24.18
N PRO A 114 -1.86 -0.22 -24.40
CA PRO A 114 -2.86 0.05 -23.35
C PRO A 114 -3.57 -1.21 -22.85
N GLU A 115 -3.74 -2.22 -23.70
CA GLU A 115 -4.38 -3.48 -23.29
C GLU A 115 -3.47 -4.29 -22.37
N LEU A 116 -2.19 -4.40 -22.72
CA LEU A 116 -1.20 -5.09 -21.88
C LEU A 116 -0.95 -4.32 -20.58
N PHE A 117 -0.95 -2.99 -20.62
CA PHE A 117 -0.90 -2.16 -19.42
C PHE A 117 -2.08 -2.48 -18.49
N SER A 118 -3.31 -2.38 -19.02
CA SER A 118 -4.52 -2.62 -18.25
C SER A 118 -4.56 -4.05 -17.68
N LYS A 119 -4.21 -5.04 -18.48
CA LYS A 119 -4.17 -6.44 -18.06
C LYS A 119 -3.15 -6.67 -16.94
N GLY A 120 -1.94 -6.14 -17.08
CA GLY A 120 -0.89 -6.29 -16.07
C GLY A 120 -1.23 -5.57 -14.77
N TYR A 121 -1.79 -4.34 -14.88
CA TYR A 121 -2.22 -3.56 -13.73
C TYR A 121 -3.36 -4.26 -12.97
N ASP A 122 -4.36 -4.75 -13.71
CA ASP A 122 -5.51 -5.49 -13.17
C ASP A 122 -5.06 -6.76 -12.44
N ALA A 123 -4.10 -7.50 -13.00
CA ALA A 123 -3.51 -8.66 -12.35
C ALA A 123 -2.86 -8.31 -10.99
N LEU A 124 -2.20 -7.15 -10.88
CA LEU A 124 -1.62 -6.67 -9.62
C LEU A 124 -2.72 -6.37 -8.59
N LEU A 125 -3.78 -5.63 -9.00
CA LEU A 125 -4.90 -5.29 -8.13
C LEU A 125 -5.60 -6.54 -7.61
N HIS A 126 -5.86 -7.53 -8.48
CA HIS A 126 -6.47 -8.79 -8.09
C HIS A 126 -5.59 -9.59 -7.13
N ALA A 127 -4.27 -9.63 -7.36
CA ALA A 127 -3.35 -10.32 -6.47
C ALA A 127 -3.36 -9.72 -5.04
N TRP A 128 -3.34 -8.39 -4.94
CA TRP A 128 -3.43 -7.71 -3.64
C TRP A 128 -4.81 -7.87 -2.99
N LYS A 129 -5.89 -7.82 -3.78
CA LYS A 129 -7.24 -8.06 -3.29
C LYS A 129 -7.43 -9.47 -2.76
N ASN A 130 -6.82 -10.46 -3.41
CA ASN A 130 -6.83 -11.85 -2.94
C ASN A 130 -6.02 -12.03 -1.64
N ALA A 131 -4.91 -11.28 -1.49
CA ALA A 131 -4.10 -11.32 -0.27
C ALA A 131 -4.81 -10.71 0.95
N ASN A 132 -5.58 -9.63 0.74
CA ASN A 132 -6.47 -9.03 1.72
C ASN A 132 -7.77 -8.54 1.07
N PRO A 133 -8.89 -9.28 1.18
CA PRO A 133 -10.17 -8.91 0.55
C PRO A 133 -10.74 -7.55 1.01
N LYS A 134 -10.32 -7.04 2.15
CA LYS A 134 -10.77 -5.74 2.69
C LYS A 134 -9.90 -4.57 2.23
N THR A 135 -8.80 -4.84 1.51
CA THR A 135 -7.86 -3.79 1.10
C THR A 135 -8.51 -2.74 0.21
N ARG A 136 -8.04 -1.49 0.35
CA ARG A 136 -8.38 -0.34 -0.50
C ARG A 136 -7.19 0.02 -1.35
N PHE A 137 -7.44 0.59 -2.54
CA PHE A 137 -6.41 0.98 -3.49
C PHE A 137 -6.46 2.48 -3.76
N PHE A 138 -5.27 3.07 -3.80
CA PHE A 138 -5.05 4.41 -4.31
C PHE A 138 -4.03 4.30 -5.45
N ALA A 139 -4.48 4.46 -6.69
CA ALA A 139 -3.62 4.49 -7.84
C ALA A 139 -3.19 5.92 -8.13
N TRP A 140 -1.90 6.15 -8.12
CA TRP A 140 -1.32 7.43 -8.48
C TRP A 140 -0.84 7.33 -9.93
N GLY A 141 -1.59 7.92 -10.85
CA GLY A 141 -1.20 8.00 -12.26
C GLY A 141 -0.24 9.17 -12.48
N LEU A 142 0.73 8.97 -13.38
CA LEU A 142 1.50 10.07 -13.92
C LEU A 142 0.60 10.93 -14.81
N LEU A 143 0.11 11.99 -14.24
CA LEU A 143 -0.36 13.13 -15.00
C LEU A 143 0.85 14.01 -15.24
N GLY A 144 1.67 13.67 -16.26
CA GLY A 144 2.61 14.64 -16.81
C GLY A 144 1.82 15.82 -17.37
N PRO A 145 2.35 17.07 -17.31
CA PRO A 145 1.66 18.25 -17.82
C PRO A 145 1.30 18.15 -19.32
N ASP A 146 1.85 17.18 -20.03
CA ASP A 146 1.61 16.92 -21.45
C ASP A 146 0.85 15.63 -21.76
N TYR A 147 0.31 14.92 -20.76
CA TYR A 147 -0.52 13.76 -21.03
C TYR A 147 -1.88 14.19 -21.59
N ARG A 148 -1.93 14.43 -22.91
CA ARG A 148 -3.15 14.72 -23.67
C ARG A 148 -3.84 13.46 -24.19
N GLY A 149 -3.44 12.29 -23.71
CA GLY A 149 -4.14 11.05 -24.01
C GLY A 149 -5.50 11.05 -23.31
N PRO A 150 -6.57 10.58 -23.96
CA PRO A 150 -7.84 10.40 -23.28
C PRO A 150 -7.63 9.38 -22.16
N LEU A 151 -7.78 9.79 -20.93
CA LEU A 151 -8.08 8.86 -19.83
C LEU A 151 -9.38 8.17 -20.26
N ASN A 152 -9.22 7.04 -20.93
CA ASN A 152 -10.37 6.30 -21.39
C ASN A 152 -11.05 5.75 -20.13
N LYS A 153 -12.17 6.36 -19.75
CA LYS A 153 -13.03 5.90 -18.65
C LYS A 153 -13.44 4.42 -18.79
N LYS A 154 -13.21 3.82 -19.97
CA LYS A 154 -13.36 2.38 -20.22
C LYS A 154 -12.19 1.53 -19.70
N ALA A 155 -11.01 2.12 -19.45
CA ALA A 155 -9.86 1.36 -18.94
C ALA A 155 -9.92 1.11 -17.42
N PHE A 156 -10.77 1.85 -16.72
CA PHE A 156 -11.03 1.64 -15.29
C PHE A 156 -12.55 1.58 -15.07
N PRO A 157 -13.20 0.46 -15.43
CA PRO A 157 -14.59 0.23 -15.08
C PRO A 157 -14.64 -0.15 -13.60
N GLY A 158 -14.81 0.80 -12.77
CA GLY A 158 -14.96 0.54 -11.33
C GLY A 158 -14.31 1.64 -10.51
N ASN A 159 -15.13 2.34 -9.83
CA ASN A 159 -14.86 3.34 -8.83
C ASN A 159 -13.55 3.13 -8.07
N CYS A 160 -12.53 3.94 -8.36
CA CYS A 160 -11.47 4.24 -7.41
C CYS A 160 -12.12 5.02 -6.28
N TYR A 161 -12.37 4.37 -5.15
CA TYR A 161 -12.81 4.97 -3.91
C TYR A 161 -11.68 4.93 -2.89
#